data_8738fd89ede83b3676bea423c66bf632
#
_entry.id   8738fd89ede83b3676bea423c66bf632
#
_cell.length_a   1.000
_cell.length_b   1.000
_cell.length_c   1.000
_cell.angle_alpha   90.00
_cell.angle_beta   90.00
_cell.angle_gamma   90.00
#
_symmetry.space_group_name_H-M   'P 1'
#
loop_
_entity.id
_entity.type
_entity.pdbx_description
1 polymer ?
#
loop_
_entity_poly.entity_id
_entity_poly.type
_entity_poly.pdbx_seq_one_letter_code
_entity_poly.pdbx_strand_id
1 'polypeptide(L)'
;MSKDIWLSANKENAGDLILSGYSGQLKDMPVYDEVSSLFKSGATALDFGCGVGRNSVALAETYEKVIAFDLPSMIDLVPEENKLSNISYTTDWEYVKRFKFDIVLASLVFQHIEDSELDSYLNDLSHIVDKLVLHSRTWIDHSESEVLPIVEKYFIIDTIEYSKDPNNPIDDHFIATLNKKAE
;
A
#
# COMPACT_ATOMS: atom_id res chain seq x y z
N MET A 1 -7.56 -12.68 5.46
CA MET A 1 -6.29 -13.20 6.04
C MET A 1 -6.04 -12.40 7.31
N SER A 2 -5.86 -13.03 8.48
CA SER A 2 -5.81 -12.29 9.73
C SER A 2 -4.49 -11.51 9.91
N LYS A 3 -4.53 -10.41 10.65
CA LYS A 3 -3.36 -9.59 11.04
C LYS A 3 -2.23 -10.41 11.68
N ASP A 4 -2.58 -11.53 12.37
CA ASP A 4 -1.62 -12.41 13.04
C ASP A 4 -0.59 -13.03 12.08
N ILE A 5 -0.97 -13.28 10.83
CA ILE A 5 -0.05 -13.82 9.82
C ILE A 5 1.06 -12.80 9.53
N TRP A 6 0.70 -11.52 9.41
CA TRP A 6 1.66 -10.43 9.18
C TRP A 6 2.53 -10.16 10.41
N LEU A 7 1.98 -10.29 11.61
CA LEU A 7 2.75 -10.19 12.85
C LEU A 7 3.77 -11.32 13.00
N SER A 8 3.57 -12.46 12.34
CA SER A 8 4.49 -13.61 12.33
C SER A 8 5.47 -13.61 11.15
N ALA A 9 5.48 -12.55 10.32
CA ALA A 9 6.38 -12.44 9.18
C ALA A 9 7.85 -12.48 9.62
N ASN A 10 8.66 -13.17 8.82
CA ASN A 10 10.09 -13.31 9.02
C ASN A 10 10.79 -13.43 7.66
N LYS A 11 12.14 -13.50 7.65
CA LYS A 11 12.94 -13.53 6.41
C LYS A 11 12.63 -14.71 5.49
N GLU A 12 12.09 -15.80 6.01
CA GLU A 12 11.81 -17.01 5.24
C GLU A 12 10.46 -16.95 4.54
N ASN A 13 9.47 -16.28 5.12
CA ASN A 13 8.09 -16.25 4.64
C ASN A 13 7.62 -14.89 4.09
N ALA A 14 8.31 -13.79 4.39
CA ALA A 14 7.84 -12.45 4.01
C ALA A 14 7.64 -12.30 2.49
N GLY A 15 8.51 -12.87 1.68
CA GLY A 15 8.40 -12.81 0.22
C GLY A 15 7.09 -13.42 -0.28
N ASP A 16 6.77 -14.62 0.17
CA ASP A 16 5.54 -15.34 -0.19
C ASP A 16 4.27 -14.68 0.41
N LEU A 17 4.38 -14.08 1.59
CA LEU A 17 3.27 -13.34 2.19
C LEU A 17 2.90 -12.09 1.38
N ILE A 18 3.91 -11.33 0.93
CA ILE A 18 3.70 -10.08 0.17
C ILE A 18 3.26 -10.40 -1.26
N LEU A 19 3.92 -11.36 -1.89
CA LEU A 19 3.68 -11.76 -3.27
C LEU A 19 3.68 -13.29 -3.34
N SER A 20 2.48 -13.87 -3.40
CA SER A 20 2.29 -15.32 -3.34
C SER A 20 3.15 -16.06 -4.38
N GLY A 21 3.92 -17.04 -3.91
CA GLY A 21 4.86 -17.79 -4.74
C GLY A 21 6.22 -17.11 -4.96
N TYR A 22 6.46 -15.93 -4.38
CA TYR A 22 7.76 -15.26 -4.52
C TYR A 22 8.82 -15.95 -3.65
N SER A 23 9.89 -16.40 -4.29
CA SER A 23 11.03 -17.07 -3.66
C SER A 23 12.37 -16.36 -3.86
N GLY A 24 12.36 -15.15 -4.44
CA GLY A 24 13.55 -14.32 -4.64
C GLY A 24 14.00 -13.58 -3.38
N GLN A 25 15.03 -12.76 -3.53
CA GLN A 25 15.51 -11.89 -2.45
C GLN A 25 14.52 -10.72 -2.24
N LEU A 26 14.25 -10.35 -0.99
CA LEU A 26 13.27 -9.29 -0.65
C LEU A 26 13.59 -7.95 -1.32
N LYS A 27 14.88 -7.63 -1.50
CA LYS A 27 15.33 -6.39 -2.18
C LYS A 27 14.99 -6.36 -3.67
N ASP A 28 14.85 -7.54 -4.29
CA ASP A 28 14.61 -7.70 -5.74
C ASP A 28 13.11 -7.92 -6.04
N MET A 29 12.24 -7.69 -5.06
CA MET A 29 10.80 -7.82 -5.25
C MET A 29 10.29 -6.84 -6.31
N PRO A 30 9.53 -7.31 -7.32
CA PRO A 30 9.05 -6.45 -8.39
C PRO A 30 7.98 -5.47 -7.88
N VAL A 31 7.97 -4.28 -8.45
CA VAL A 31 6.86 -3.34 -8.39
C VAL A 31 5.96 -3.60 -9.61
N TYR A 32 4.66 -3.46 -9.46
CA TYR A 32 3.76 -3.53 -10.61
C TYR A 32 3.89 -2.28 -11.45
N ASP A 33 4.16 -2.43 -12.76
CA ASP A 33 4.37 -1.32 -13.69
C ASP A 33 3.14 -0.40 -13.74
N GLU A 34 1.93 -0.98 -13.66
CA GLU A 34 0.67 -0.25 -13.64
C GLU A 34 0.56 0.66 -12.41
N VAL A 35 1.08 0.22 -11.25
CA VAL A 35 1.10 1.00 -10.01
C VAL A 35 2.13 2.12 -10.13
N SER A 36 3.36 1.79 -10.53
CA SER A 36 4.45 2.77 -10.62
C SER A 36 4.20 3.85 -11.69
N SER A 37 3.46 3.52 -12.75
CA SER A 37 3.06 4.48 -13.79
C SER A 37 2.18 5.63 -13.28
N LEU A 38 1.55 5.46 -12.12
CA LEU A 38 0.71 6.47 -11.48
C LEU A 38 1.50 7.45 -10.60
N PHE A 39 2.77 7.16 -10.35
CA PHE A 39 3.61 8.03 -9.54
C PHE A 39 4.01 9.27 -10.33
N LYS A 40 3.69 10.43 -9.78
CA LYS A 40 4.06 11.74 -10.34
C LYS A 40 5.02 12.42 -9.37
N SER A 41 5.87 13.30 -9.88
CA SER A 41 6.75 14.07 -9.01
C SER A 41 5.96 14.91 -8.01
N GLY A 42 6.41 14.92 -6.77
CA GLY A 42 5.78 15.65 -5.67
C GLY A 42 6.71 15.82 -4.48
N ALA A 43 6.24 16.54 -3.46
CA ALA A 43 7.01 16.78 -2.26
C ALA A 43 6.98 15.58 -1.31
N THR A 44 5.79 14.99 -1.06
CA THR A 44 5.66 13.96 -0.03
C THR A 44 4.70 12.85 -0.43
N ALA A 45 5.13 11.60 -0.30
CA ALA A 45 4.31 10.41 -0.50
C ALA A 45 4.20 9.57 0.77
N LEU A 46 3.08 8.87 0.93
CA LEU A 46 2.90 7.81 1.93
C LEU A 46 2.76 6.46 1.22
N ASP A 47 3.61 5.51 1.59
CA ASP A 47 3.44 4.09 1.30
C ASP A 47 2.79 3.42 2.51
N PHE A 48 1.48 3.22 2.44
CA PHE A 48 0.67 2.65 3.51
C PHE A 48 0.63 1.12 3.37
N GLY A 49 1.14 0.41 4.36
CA GLY A 49 1.37 -1.04 4.26
C GLY A 49 2.56 -1.34 3.36
N CYS A 50 3.69 -0.69 3.63
CA CYS A 50 4.86 -0.69 2.74
C CYS A 50 5.58 -2.04 2.61
N GLY A 51 5.27 -3.00 3.50
CA GLY A 51 5.96 -4.28 3.54
C GLY A 51 7.47 -4.12 3.71
N VAL A 52 8.21 -4.69 2.77
CA VAL A 52 9.68 -4.59 2.72
C VAL A 52 10.20 -3.39 1.93
N GLY A 53 9.32 -2.44 1.61
CA GLY A 53 9.69 -1.15 1.02
C GLY A 53 9.88 -1.13 -0.50
N ARG A 54 9.40 -2.15 -1.24
CA ARG A 54 9.56 -2.18 -2.70
C ARG A 54 8.92 -0.97 -3.40
N ASN A 55 7.68 -0.63 -3.03
CA ASN A 55 6.99 0.53 -3.58
C ASN A 55 7.56 1.84 -3.01
N SER A 56 8.02 1.83 -1.75
CA SER A 56 8.68 2.99 -1.14
C SER A 56 9.90 3.44 -1.92
N VAL A 57 10.72 2.49 -2.41
CA VAL A 57 11.88 2.78 -3.27
C VAL A 57 11.44 3.42 -4.59
N ALA A 58 10.42 2.86 -5.25
CA ALA A 58 9.90 3.43 -6.50
C ALA A 58 9.28 4.84 -6.30
N LEU A 59 8.57 5.06 -5.18
CA LEU A 59 8.09 6.40 -4.81
C LEU A 59 9.23 7.38 -4.57
N ALA A 60 10.33 6.93 -3.96
CA ALA A 60 11.48 7.76 -3.65
C ALA A 60 12.25 8.27 -4.88
N GLU A 61 12.03 7.67 -6.05
CA GLU A 61 12.57 8.16 -7.33
C GLU A 61 11.83 9.42 -7.83
N THR A 62 10.59 9.62 -7.38
CA THR A 62 9.69 10.67 -7.90
C THR A 62 9.26 11.69 -6.84
N TYR A 63 9.36 11.35 -5.55
CA TYR A 63 8.99 12.23 -4.45
C TYR A 63 10.22 12.63 -3.62
N GLU A 64 10.24 13.87 -3.15
CA GLU A 64 11.34 14.39 -2.33
C GLU A 64 11.44 13.66 -0.99
N LYS A 65 10.29 13.25 -0.44
CA LYS A 65 10.18 12.53 0.83
C LYS A 65 9.13 11.44 0.75
N VAL A 66 9.47 10.25 1.24
CA VAL A 66 8.54 9.13 1.41
C VAL A 66 8.45 8.78 2.90
N ILE A 67 7.23 8.67 3.40
CA ILE A 67 6.94 8.03 4.68
C ILE A 67 6.42 6.62 4.34
N ALA A 68 7.05 5.60 4.92
CA ALA A 68 6.69 4.20 4.72
C ALA A 68 6.18 3.64 6.04
N PHE A 69 4.90 3.27 6.08
CA PHE A 69 4.22 2.81 7.30
C PHE A 69 3.84 1.35 7.19
N ASP A 70 4.17 0.56 8.21
CA ASP A 70 3.73 -0.84 8.34
C ASP A 70 3.85 -1.33 9.79
N LEU A 71 3.50 -2.60 10.01
CA LEU A 71 3.70 -3.31 11.27
C LEU A 71 5.20 -3.45 11.60
N PRO A 72 5.57 -3.53 12.89
CA PRO A 72 6.96 -3.70 13.30
C PRO A 72 7.64 -4.91 12.66
N SER A 73 6.94 -6.03 12.54
CA SER A 73 7.42 -7.27 11.92
C SER A 73 7.83 -7.08 10.45
N MET A 74 7.16 -6.18 9.72
CA MET A 74 7.48 -5.89 8.33
C MET A 74 8.63 -4.89 8.22
N ILE A 75 8.61 -3.83 9.04
CA ILE A 75 9.68 -2.80 9.05
C ILE A 75 11.04 -3.43 9.40
N ASP A 76 11.07 -4.40 10.32
CA ASP A 76 12.29 -5.12 10.71
C ASP A 76 12.88 -5.96 9.56
N LEU A 77 12.09 -6.27 8.54
CA LEU A 77 12.50 -7.06 7.38
C LEU A 77 12.93 -6.21 6.17
N VAL A 78 12.82 -4.89 6.25
CA VAL A 78 13.22 -3.99 5.16
C VAL A 78 14.71 -4.16 4.88
N PRO A 79 15.10 -4.55 3.65
CA PRO A 79 16.52 -4.65 3.26
C PRO A 79 17.26 -3.32 3.39
N GLU A 80 18.53 -3.35 3.71
CA GLU A 80 19.35 -2.13 3.83
C GLU A 80 19.38 -1.34 2.52
N GLU A 81 19.36 -2.04 1.37
CA GLU A 81 19.33 -1.44 0.05
C GLU A 81 18.07 -0.61 -0.21
N ASN A 82 16.96 -0.91 0.50
CA ASN A 82 15.71 -0.18 0.39
C ASN A 82 15.64 1.02 1.37
N LYS A 83 16.63 1.19 2.25
CA LYS A 83 16.69 2.30 3.22
C LYS A 83 17.36 3.54 2.62
N LEU A 84 16.71 4.15 1.63
CA LEU A 84 17.19 5.36 0.99
C LEU A 84 17.06 6.58 1.93
N SER A 85 17.90 7.59 1.73
CA SER A 85 17.97 8.77 2.61
C SER A 85 16.70 9.62 2.64
N ASN A 86 15.86 9.53 1.59
CA ASN A 86 14.58 10.23 1.50
C ASN A 86 13.38 9.35 1.88
N ILE A 87 13.60 8.14 2.42
CA ILE A 87 12.54 7.27 2.95
C ILE A 87 12.64 7.23 4.48
N SER A 88 11.50 7.44 5.15
CA SER A 88 11.37 7.29 6.60
C SER A 88 10.42 6.15 6.92
N TYR A 89 10.94 5.01 7.36
CA TYR A 89 10.16 3.88 7.82
C TYR A 89 9.64 4.10 9.23
N THR A 90 8.38 3.81 9.49
CA THR A 90 7.74 4.01 10.80
C THR A 90 6.62 3.01 11.06
N THR A 91 6.41 2.71 12.33
CA THR A 91 5.27 1.95 12.85
C THR A 91 4.30 2.85 13.62
N ASP A 92 4.61 4.15 13.73
CA ASP A 92 3.86 5.13 14.50
C ASP A 92 2.86 5.88 13.61
N TRP A 93 1.58 5.50 13.69
CA TRP A 93 0.52 6.15 12.95
C TRP A 93 0.32 7.63 13.36
N GLU A 94 0.49 7.95 14.63
CA GLU A 94 0.39 9.33 15.13
C GLU A 94 1.51 10.23 14.54
N TYR A 95 2.67 9.63 14.25
CA TYR A 95 3.72 10.33 13.52
C TYR A 95 3.30 10.60 12.06
N VAL A 96 2.72 9.61 11.38
CA VAL A 96 2.24 9.74 9.98
C VAL A 96 1.22 10.87 9.84
N LYS A 97 0.26 10.95 10.77
CA LYS A 97 -0.80 11.97 10.74
C LYS A 97 -0.33 13.43 10.86
N ARG A 98 0.94 13.66 11.19
CA ARG A 98 1.51 15.02 11.25
C ARG A 98 1.88 15.60 9.89
N PHE A 99 1.84 14.78 8.84
CA PHE A 99 2.19 15.19 7.49
C PHE A 99 0.95 15.41 6.63
N LYS A 100 1.16 16.10 5.50
CA LYS A 100 0.25 16.13 4.37
C LYS A 100 0.96 15.45 3.21
N PHE A 101 0.22 14.71 2.41
CA PHE A 101 0.77 13.93 1.33
C PHE A 101 0.15 14.32 -0.01
N ASP A 102 0.99 14.44 -1.04
CA ASP A 102 0.52 14.61 -2.41
C ASP A 102 -0.15 13.33 -2.92
N ILE A 103 0.33 12.18 -2.44
CA ILE A 103 -0.20 10.86 -2.76
C ILE A 103 -0.10 9.91 -1.55
N VAL A 104 -1.08 9.05 -1.41
CA VAL A 104 -0.99 7.83 -0.60
C VAL A 104 -1.14 6.63 -1.53
N LEU A 105 -0.20 5.70 -1.43
CA LEU A 105 -0.31 4.38 -2.03
C LEU A 105 -0.70 3.36 -0.97
N ALA A 106 -1.76 2.60 -1.22
CA ALA A 106 -2.15 1.40 -0.46
C ALA A 106 -2.17 0.20 -1.42
N SER A 107 -1.05 -0.53 -1.48
CA SER A 107 -0.87 -1.63 -2.42
C SER A 107 -0.94 -2.98 -1.72
N LEU A 108 -1.98 -3.75 -2.02
CA LEU A 108 -2.25 -5.09 -1.50
C LEU A 108 -2.35 -5.16 0.05
N VAL A 109 -2.83 -4.09 0.68
CA VAL A 109 -2.87 -3.97 2.14
C VAL A 109 -4.30 -3.90 2.69
N PHE A 110 -5.20 -3.10 2.12
CA PHE A 110 -6.55 -2.88 2.67
C PHE A 110 -7.35 -4.18 2.80
N GLN A 111 -7.15 -5.10 1.88
CA GLN A 111 -7.73 -6.44 1.88
C GLN A 111 -7.36 -7.31 3.10
N HIS A 112 -6.42 -6.87 3.93
CA HIS A 112 -5.94 -7.58 5.12
C HIS A 112 -6.29 -6.87 6.43
N ILE A 113 -6.97 -5.73 6.35
CA ILE A 113 -7.34 -4.91 7.49
C ILE A 113 -8.83 -5.13 7.80
N GLU A 114 -9.16 -5.34 9.08
CA GLU A 114 -10.55 -5.46 9.53
C GLU A 114 -11.33 -4.16 9.25
N ASP A 115 -12.60 -4.26 8.87
CA ASP A 115 -13.43 -3.14 8.42
C ASP A 115 -13.40 -1.93 9.35
N SER A 116 -13.49 -2.16 10.66
CA SER A 116 -13.50 -1.07 11.64
C SER A 116 -12.16 -0.36 11.77
N GLU A 117 -11.06 -1.10 11.60
CA GLU A 117 -9.70 -0.53 11.60
C GLU A 117 -9.46 0.21 10.29
N LEU A 118 -9.89 -0.36 9.16
CA LEU A 118 -9.81 0.27 7.85
C LEU A 118 -10.61 1.58 7.80
N ASP A 119 -11.83 1.58 8.32
CA ASP A 119 -12.68 2.78 8.41
C ASP A 119 -11.98 3.90 9.21
N SER A 120 -11.31 3.56 10.31
CA SER A 120 -10.52 4.51 11.10
C SER A 120 -9.33 5.09 10.31
N TYR A 121 -8.56 4.24 9.64
CA TYR A 121 -7.44 4.71 8.81
C TYR A 121 -7.90 5.59 7.66
N LEU A 122 -8.99 5.22 6.98
CA LEU A 122 -9.52 6.00 5.85
C LEU A 122 -10.06 7.36 6.29
N ASN A 123 -10.69 7.42 7.47
CA ASN A 123 -11.07 8.69 8.07
C ASN A 123 -9.84 9.59 8.27
N ASP A 124 -8.79 9.08 8.89
CA ASP A 124 -7.55 9.85 9.12
C ASP A 124 -6.89 10.25 7.79
N LEU A 125 -6.78 9.29 6.84
CA LEU A 125 -6.21 9.53 5.51
C LEU A 125 -6.95 10.65 4.77
N SER A 126 -8.27 10.71 4.85
CA SER A 126 -9.07 11.75 4.20
C SER A 126 -8.73 13.17 4.66
N HIS A 127 -8.09 13.31 5.84
CA HIS A 127 -7.66 14.59 6.37
C HIS A 127 -6.22 14.97 5.98
N ILE A 128 -5.41 14.01 5.52
CA ILE A 128 -3.98 14.20 5.29
C ILE A 128 -3.54 14.00 3.84
N VAL A 129 -4.44 13.55 2.96
CA VAL A 129 -4.14 13.37 1.53
C VAL A 129 -5.29 13.84 0.66
N ASP A 130 -4.96 14.32 -0.54
CA ASP A 130 -5.96 14.65 -1.57
C ASP A 130 -6.17 13.49 -2.55
N LYS A 131 -5.14 12.68 -2.81
CA LYS A 131 -5.18 11.57 -3.75
C LYS A 131 -4.72 10.24 -3.13
N LEU A 132 -5.58 9.23 -3.21
CA LEU A 132 -5.27 7.84 -2.82
C LEU A 132 -5.17 6.97 -4.08
N VAL A 133 -4.12 6.16 -4.16
CA VAL A 133 -4.00 5.04 -5.11
C VAL A 133 -4.20 3.75 -4.32
N LEU A 134 -5.25 3.03 -4.66
CA LEU A 134 -5.58 1.72 -4.10
C LEU A 134 -5.29 0.64 -5.13
N HIS A 135 -4.42 -0.30 -4.78
CA HIS A 135 -4.17 -1.52 -5.53
C HIS A 135 -4.57 -2.72 -4.67
N SER A 136 -5.46 -3.56 -5.16
CA SER A 136 -5.99 -4.70 -4.42
C SER A 136 -6.30 -5.88 -5.33
N ARG A 137 -6.36 -7.08 -4.77
CA ARG A 137 -6.76 -8.28 -5.49
C ARG A 137 -8.28 -8.39 -5.56
N THR A 138 -8.80 -9.07 -6.59
CA THR A 138 -10.24 -9.20 -6.82
C THR A 138 -10.86 -10.44 -6.17
N TRP A 139 -10.07 -11.39 -5.69
CA TRP A 139 -10.52 -12.73 -5.29
C TRP A 139 -10.28 -13.10 -3.81
N ILE A 140 -9.68 -12.21 -3.02
CA ILE A 140 -9.44 -12.45 -1.59
C ILE A 140 -10.67 -12.04 -0.78
N ASP A 141 -10.89 -12.69 0.38
CA ASP A 141 -11.79 -12.20 1.43
C ASP A 141 -11.43 -10.73 1.71
N HIS A 142 -12.38 -9.82 1.78
CA HIS A 142 -12.21 -8.39 1.67
C HIS A 142 -11.80 -7.93 0.25
N SER A 143 -12.47 -8.51 -0.73
CA SER A 143 -12.36 -8.14 -2.12
C SER A 143 -12.90 -6.73 -2.40
N GLU A 144 -12.85 -6.33 -3.66
CA GLU A 144 -13.44 -5.09 -4.15
C GLU A 144 -14.81 -4.77 -3.54
N SER A 145 -15.70 -5.76 -3.45
CA SER A 145 -17.08 -5.60 -2.94
C SER A 145 -17.16 -5.23 -1.45
N GLU A 146 -16.12 -5.43 -0.68
CA GLU A 146 -16.06 -5.12 0.76
C GLU A 146 -15.22 -3.87 1.03
N VAL A 147 -14.09 -3.71 0.36
CA VAL A 147 -13.16 -2.59 0.55
C VAL A 147 -13.71 -1.30 -0.04
N LEU A 148 -14.20 -1.33 -1.30
CA LEU A 148 -14.65 -0.10 -1.97
C LEU A 148 -15.79 0.62 -1.26
N PRO A 149 -16.83 -0.03 -0.71
CA PRO A 149 -17.87 0.67 0.04
C PRO A 149 -17.36 1.43 1.27
N ILE A 150 -16.27 0.93 1.91
CA ILE A 150 -15.66 1.62 3.05
C ILE A 150 -14.86 2.82 2.55
N VAL A 151 -14.06 2.62 1.50
CA VAL A 151 -13.26 3.69 0.87
C VAL A 151 -14.16 4.82 0.35
N GLU A 152 -15.27 4.47 -0.29
CA GLU A 152 -16.25 5.44 -0.84
C GLU A 152 -16.95 6.30 0.20
N LYS A 153 -16.85 6.00 1.49
CA LYS A 153 -17.33 6.93 2.54
C LYS A 153 -16.51 8.23 2.54
N TYR A 154 -15.22 8.16 2.24
CA TYR A 154 -14.25 9.24 2.41
C TYR A 154 -13.70 9.78 1.10
N PHE A 155 -13.65 8.95 0.05
CA PHE A 155 -13.05 9.26 -1.22
C PHE A 155 -14.06 9.06 -2.37
N ILE A 156 -13.78 9.69 -3.50
CA ILE A 156 -14.52 9.52 -4.76
C ILE A 156 -13.60 8.77 -5.72
N ILE A 157 -14.08 7.67 -6.29
CA ILE A 157 -13.36 6.95 -7.33
C ILE A 157 -13.29 7.83 -8.58
N ASP A 158 -12.06 8.13 -9.01
CA ASP A 158 -11.77 8.85 -10.25
C ASP A 158 -11.63 7.85 -11.41
N THR A 159 -10.78 6.84 -11.22
CA THR A 159 -10.62 5.74 -12.18
C THR A 159 -10.55 4.41 -11.45
N ILE A 160 -10.97 3.34 -12.12
CA ILE A 160 -10.73 1.96 -11.70
C ILE A 160 -10.38 1.14 -12.92
N GLU A 161 -9.25 0.44 -12.86
CA GLU A 161 -8.73 -0.40 -13.92
C GLU A 161 -8.53 -1.82 -13.38
N TYR A 162 -8.91 -2.81 -14.19
CA TYR A 162 -8.80 -4.23 -13.85
C TYR A 162 -7.73 -4.87 -14.70
N SER A 163 -6.80 -5.55 -14.05
CA SER A 163 -5.85 -6.45 -14.70
C SER A 163 -6.28 -7.89 -14.46
N LYS A 164 -6.33 -8.67 -15.54
CA LYS A 164 -6.69 -10.09 -15.50
C LYS A 164 -5.64 -10.90 -16.24
N ASP A 165 -5.06 -11.86 -15.56
CA ASP A 165 -4.23 -12.87 -16.21
C ASP A 165 -5.07 -14.13 -16.46
N PRO A 166 -5.44 -14.44 -17.74
CA PRO A 166 -6.24 -15.61 -18.07
C PRO A 166 -5.55 -16.94 -17.72
N ASN A 167 -4.23 -16.91 -17.51
CA ASN A 167 -3.44 -18.10 -17.18
C ASN A 167 -3.18 -18.23 -15.67
N ASN A 168 -3.34 -17.14 -14.92
CA ASN A 168 -3.10 -17.10 -13.49
C ASN A 168 -4.10 -16.16 -12.77
N PRO A 169 -5.35 -16.64 -12.51
CA PRO A 169 -6.37 -15.82 -11.82
C PRO A 169 -5.96 -15.33 -10.43
N ILE A 170 -4.91 -15.91 -9.84
CA ILE A 170 -4.34 -15.47 -8.58
C ILE A 170 -3.76 -14.05 -8.69
N ASP A 171 -3.36 -13.62 -9.88
CA ASP A 171 -2.83 -12.29 -10.14
C ASP A 171 -3.90 -11.29 -10.61
N ASP A 172 -5.17 -11.69 -10.67
CA ASP A 172 -6.26 -10.75 -10.94
C ASP A 172 -6.33 -9.68 -9.86
N HIS A 173 -6.20 -8.43 -10.27
CA HIS A 173 -6.21 -7.27 -9.38
C HIS A 173 -6.90 -6.06 -10.01
N PHE A 174 -7.19 -5.08 -9.20
CA PHE A 174 -7.62 -3.77 -9.67
C PHE A 174 -6.76 -2.65 -9.07
N ILE A 175 -6.68 -1.56 -9.80
CA ILE A 175 -6.07 -0.32 -9.34
C ILE A 175 -7.11 0.78 -9.46
N ALA A 176 -7.38 1.47 -8.37
CA ALA A 176 -8.24 2.63 -8.35
C ALA A 176 -7.46 3.88 -7.96
N THR A 177 -7.71 4.98 -8.67
CA THR A 177 -7.31 6.31 -8.21
C THR A 177 -8.52 7.01 -7.63
N LEU A 178 -8.31 7.62 -6.47
CA LEU A 178 -9.39 8.22 -5.70
C LEU A 178 -8.99 9.62 -5.26
N ASN A 179 -9.95 10.52 -5.30
CA ASN A 179 -9.80 11.88 -4.82
C ASN A 179 -10.59 12.04 -3.50
N LYS A 180 -10.06 12.86 -2.60
CA LYS A 180 -10.76 13.23 -1.37
C LYS A 180 -12.13 13.83 -1.70
N LYS A 181 -13.15 13.50 -0.92
CA LYS A 181 -14.45 14.19 -0.98
C LYS A 181 -14.30 15.64 -0.54
N ALA A 182 -14.96 16.54 -1.25
CA ALA A 182 -15.11 17.92 -0.76
C ALA A 182 -15.91 17.90 0.55
N GLU A 183 -15.50 18.70 1.51
CA GLU A 183 -16.20 18.94 2.77
C GLU A 183 -17.53 19.68 2.51
#